data_18feb3a8169ee3d118a201c9e18126bf
#
_entry.id   18feb3a8169ee3d118a201c9e18126bf
#
_cell.length_a   1.000
_cell.length_b   1.000
_cell.length_c   1.000
_cell.angle_alpha   90.00
_cell.angle_beta   90.00
_cell.angle_gamma   90.00
#
_symmetry.space_group_name_H-M   'P 1'
#
loop_
_entity.id
_entity.type
_entity.pdbx_description
1 polymer ?
#
loop_
_entity_poly.entity_id
_entity_poly.type
_entity_poly.pdbx_seq_one_letter_code
_entity_poly.pdbx_strand_id
1 'polypeptide(L)'
;ARKRLFALWDSQKPNPYNSFFAELPLKVFAPKDLPFYFPHTVLEIYADRPRKKKKDFPEEQVIQTTLDLELQKELENILTRYLADKKPYGMENGAMVLADWQKGEILSLVGSANFYNVRISGQIDGTNIPRSYGSTLKPFIYALALEQGLIHSKTILLDTERSFAGYEPENADGKFSGPLYADEALKKSRNIPAIRLAERLSSPDLYEFLQKAGIVFPRKKEHYGLALVLGGAEIRLRDLAGLYAMLANRGFYRKLTYYVKEKEKEFPLLSSEASYITLKMLETKSLFPFGSVLSSWKTGTSNGQRDALTAGVFGPYVLTVWIGNFDASANPNFIGSQAALPLFFQAAESLQRLKTGFDKAWYTKDNLNIKEIDVCASTGDTDLSLCANKPKVQAYFIPAKSPIKETGVLRKILINTQTGLRECKEIEGVTKEEIYEFWSLELQRLFAKAGIHKEPVPPYSLQCLQEIPRYQGNAPQIISPVNGLLYQQDMKNSQTISLLADADADVDIVHWFVDDAYLGHTKKNSSLSYVPQAGVHTVYAVDEFGR
;
A
#
# COMPACT_ATOMS: atom_id res chain seq x y z
N ALA A 1 16.71 41.86 -46.12
CA ALA A 1 15.53 41.00 -46.02
C ALA A 1 14.58 41.51 -44.93
N ARG A 2 15.04 41.70 -43.67
CA ARG A 2 14.21 42.07 -42.51
C ARG A 2 13.47 43.40 -42.68
N LYS A 3 14.20 44.51 -43.04
CA LYS A 3 13.58 45.82 -43.26
C LYS A 3 12.52 45.78 -44.37
N ARG A 4 12.71 44.94 -45.39
CA ARG A 4 11.74 44.74 -46.47
C ARG A 4 10.51 43.98 -46.03
N LEU A 5 10.67 43.00 -45.14
CA LEU A 5 9.57 42.23 -44.55
C LEU A 5 8.73 43.09 -43.58
N PHE A 6 9.38 43.90 -42.75
CA PHE A 6 8.71 44.86 -41.87
C PHE A 6 7.98 45.97 -42.65
N ALA A 7 8.55 46.47 -43.74
CA ALA A 7 7.90 47.46 -44.62
C ALA A 7 6.62 46.88 -45.27
N LEU A 8 6.65 45.62 -45.71
CA LEU A 8 5.47 44.90 -46.20
C LEU A 8 4.42 44.67 -45.12
N TRP A 9 4.83 44.33 -43.90
CA TRP A 9 3.91 44.14 -42.76
C TRP A 9 3.30 45.48 -42.30
N ASP A 10 4.11 46.55 -42.24
CA ASP A 10 3.66 47.88 -41.88
C ASP A 10 2.63 48.46 -42.85
N SER A 11 2.77 48.15 -44.13
CA SER A 11 1.80 48.52 -45.17
C SER A 11 0.44 47.81 -44.99
N GLN A 12 0.42 46.63 -44.40
CA GLN A 12 -0.79 45.85 -44.17
C GLN A 12 -1.42 46.09 -42.78
N LYS A 13 -0.60 46.32 -41.77
CA LYS A 13 -1.01 46.59 -40.37
C LYS A 13 -0.14 47.72 -39.78
N PRO A 14 -0.44 48.98 -40.08
CA PRO A 14 0.33 50.14 -39.58
C PRO A 14 0.31 50.15 -38.04
N ASN A 15 1.51 50.21 -37.45
CA ASN A 15 1.66 50.32 -36.00
C ASN A 15 2.85 51.27 -35.71
N PRO A 16 2.70 52.29 -34.88
CA PRO A 16 3.75 53.27 -34.60
C PRO A 16 5.05 52.68 -34.04
N TYR A 17 5.00 51.43 -33.55
CA TYR A 17 6.17 50.72 -33.05
C TYR A 17 6.85 49.79 -34.06
N ASN A 18 6.34 49.66 -35.27
CA ASN A 18 6.91 48.74 -36.28
C ASN A 18 8.35 49.12 -36.70
N SER A 19 8.67 50.43 -36.80
CA SER A 19 10.02 50.88 -37.04
C SER A 19 11.00 50.51 -35.94
N PHE A 20 10.57 50.64 -34.67
CA PHE A 20 11.33 50.24 -33.49
C PHE A 20 11.62 48.72 -33.54
N PHE A 21 10.61 47.91 -33.77
CA PHE A 21 10.79 46.45 -33.89
C PHE A 21 11.67 46.04 -35.07
N ALA A 22 11.68 46.83 -36.16
CA ALA A 22 12.55 46.58 -37.30
C ALA A 22 14.03 46.81 -36.99
N GLU A 23 14.37 47.61 -35.99
CA GLU A 23 15.74 47.95 -35.61
C GLU A 23 16.28 47.13 -34.43
N LEU A 24 15.41 46.44 -33.67
CA LEU A 24 15.85 45.55 -32.59
C LEU A 24 16.79 44.46 -33.13
N PRO A 25 17.84 44.10 -32.38
CA PRO A 25 18.74 43.03 -32.79
C PRO A 25 17.97 41.72 -32.97
N LEU A 26 18.22 41.02 -34.10
CA LEU A 26 17.64 39.72 -34.36
C LEU A 26 18.24 38.71 -33.37
N LYS A 27 17.47 38.35 -32.35
CA LYS A 27 17.80 37.22 -31.50
C LYS A 27 16.93 36.04 -31.94
N VAL A 28 17.52 35.10 -32.64
CA VAL A 28 16.86 33.84 -33.00
C VAL A 28 17.05 32.91 -31.80
N PHE A 29 15.96 32.61 -31.14
CA PHE A 29 15.97 31.63 -30.05
C PHE A 29 15.81 30.23 -30.67
N ALA A 30 16.62 29.29 -30.25
CA ALA A 30 16.31 27.89 -30.50
C ALA A 30 14.99 27.53 -29.76
N PRO A 31 14.22 26.55 -30.19
CA PRO A 31 12.99 26.16 -29.51
C PRO A 31 13.17 25.92 -28.02
N LYS A 32 14.33 25.39 -27.61
CA LYS A 32 14.71 25.20 -26.21
C LYS A 32 14.93 26.49 -25.40
N ASP A 33 15.17 27.62 -26.08
CA ASP A 33 15.43 28.91 -25.44
C ASP A 33 14.15 29.75 -25.27
N LEU A 34 13.03 29.30 -25.86
CA LEU A 34 11.73 29.93 -25.68
C LEU A 34 11.15 29.52 -24.35
N PRO A 35 10.45 30.43 -23.62
CA PRO A 35 9.75 30.08 -22.41
C PRO A 35 8.60 29.10 -22.72
N PHE A 36 8.84 27.83 -22.51
CA PHE A 36 7.88 26.75 -22.74
C PHE A 36 7.71 25.98 -21.45
N TYR A 37 6.75 26.41 -20.67
CA TYR A 37 6.42 25.81 -19.37
C TYR A 37 5.34 24.74 -19.53
N PHE A 38 5.33 23.73 -18.64
CA PHE A 38 4.39 22.60 -18.67
C PHE A 38 4.31 21.87 -20.04
N PRO A 39 5.45 21.51 -20.65
CA PRO A 39 5.44 21.06 -22.04
C PRO A 39 4.54 19.85 -22.31
N HIS A 40 4.53 18.87 -21.39
CA HIS A 40 3.68 17.67 -21.50
C HIS A 40 2.19 18.03 -21.42
N THR A 41 1.81 18.87 -20.44
CA THR A 41 0.41 19.28 -20.25
C THR A 41 -0.08 20.15 -21.41
N VAL A 42 0.76 21.03 -21.95
CA VAL A 42 0.41 21.83 -23.13
C VAL A 42 0.15 20.93 -24.33
N LEU A 43 0.99 19.92 -24.54
CA LEU A 43 0.77 18.95 -25.65
C LEU A 43 -0.50 18.13 -25.43
N GLU A 44 -0.80 17.71 -24.20
CA GLU A 44 -2.03 16.99 -23.87
C GLU A 44 -3.26 17.87 -24.16
N ILE A 45 -3.29 19.09 -23.64
CA ILE A 45 -4.37 20.06 -23.90
C ILE A 45 -4.55 20.29 -25.40
N TYR A 46 -3.45 20.38 -26.14
CA TYR A 46 -3.51 20.55 -27.58
C TYR A 46 -4.07 19.31 -28.30
N ALA A 47 -3.72 18.11 -27.85
CA ALA A 47 -4.18 16.85 -28.43
C ALA A 47 -5.68 16.59 -28.13
N ASP A 48 -6.16 16.96 -26.96
CA ASP A 48 -7.55 16.78 -26.51
C ASP A 48 -8.53 17.76 -27.18
N ARG A 49 -8.03 18.78 -27.90
CA ARG A 49 -8.90 19.69 -28.65
C ARG A 49 -9.72 18.93 -29.68
N PRO A 50 -11.04 19.08 -29.69
CA PRO A 50 -11.86 18.47 -30.72
C PRO A 50 -11.36 18.89 -32.09
N ARG A 51 -11.07 17.92 -32.96
CA ARG A 51 -10.64 18.14 -34.38
C ARG A 51 -11.78 18.76 -35.20
N LYS A 52 -12.31 19.90 -34.75
CA LYS A 52 -13.21 20.72 -35.56
C LYS A 52 -12.42 21.24 -36.75
N LYS A 53 -13.08 21.19 -37.91
CA LYS A 53 -12.50 21.56 -39.23
C LYS A 53 -11.59 22.79 -39.10
N LYS A 54 -10.41 22.75 -39.73
CA LYS A 54 -9.35 23.77 -39.74
C LYS A 54 -9.76 25.24 -39.97
N LYS A 55 -11.04 25.50 -40.24
CA LYS A 55 -11.60 26.85 -40.49
C LYS A 55 -12.18 27.56 -39.25
N ASP A 56 -12.33 26.88 -38.13
CA ASP A 56 -13.06 27.42 -36.96
C ASP A 56 -12.17 27.52 -35.71
N PHE A 57 -10.90 27.87 -35.84
CA PHE A 57 -10.13 28.29 -34.68
C PHE A 57 -10.46 29.76 -34.39
N PRO A 58 -11.23 30.08 -33.33
CA PRO A 58 -11.23 31.43 -32.84
C PRO A 58 -9.79 31.74 -32.39
N GLU A 59 -9.23 32.83 -32.92
CA GLU A 59 -7.82 33.23 -32.74
C GLU A 59 -7.40 33.44 -31.27
N GLU A 60 -8.34 33.40 -30.30
CA GLU A 60 -8.06 33.69 -28.88
C GLU A 60 -8.86 32.79 -27.94
N GLN A 61 -8.49 31.52 -27.85
CA GLN A 61 -9.03 30.69 -26.77
C GLN A 61 -8.03 30.60 -25.63
N VAL A 62 -8.21 31.46 -24.62
CA VAL A 62 -7.46 31.36 -23.36
C VAL A 62 -8.03 30.21 -22.55
N ILE A 63 -7.20 29.22 -22.27
CA ILE A 63 -7.54 28.11 -21.37
C ILE A 63 -6.98 28.43 -20.00
N GLN A 64 -7.89 28.63 -19.03
CA GLN A 64 -7.51 28.83 -17.64
C GLN A 64 -7.28 27.47 -16.97
N THR A 65 -6.13 27.35 -16.32
CA THR A 65 -5.73 26.15 -15.59
C THR A 65 -5.40 26.47 -14.15
N THR A 66 -5.40 25.46 -13.30
CA THR A 66 -5.00 25.53 -11.88
C THR A 66 -3.48 25.42 -11.69
N LEU A 67 -2.74 25.23 -12.78
CA LEU A 67 -1.29 25.02 -12.76
C LEU A 67 -0.57 26.27 -12.22
N ASP A 68 0.32 26.05 -11.24
CA ASP A 68 1.13 27.08 -10.60
C ASP A 68 2.56 27.05 -11.15
N LEU A 69 2.95 28.13 -11.85
CA LEU A 69 4.25 28.21 -12.53
C LEU A 69 5.43 28.24 -11.54
N GLU A 70 5.26 28.81 -10.35
CA GLU A 70 6.30 28.85 -9.33
C GLU A 70 6.56 27.43 -8.80
N LEU A 71 5.49 26.69 -8.46
CA LEU A 71 5.57 25.31 -7.99
C LEU A 71 6.14 24.38 -9.07
N GLN A 72 5.75 24.58 -10.33
CA GLN A 72 6.30 23.81 -11.46
C GLN A 72 7.81 23.97 -11.59
N LYS A 73 8.28 25.22 -11.62
CA LYS A 73 9.71 25.52 -11.74
C LYS A 73 10.51 24.95 -10.58
N GLU A 74 9.97 25.04 -9.37
CA GLU A 74 10.63 24.50 -8.19
C GLU A 74 10.77 22.99 -8.26
N LEU A 75 9.69 22.28 -8.61
CA LEU A 75 9.71 20.81 -8.73
C LEU A 75 10.61 20.33 -9.88
N GLU A 76 10.60 21.01 -11.04
CA GLU A 76 11.52 20.73 -12.15
C GLU A 76 12.99 20.93 -11.74
N ASN A 77 13.29 21.99 -11.01
CA ASN A 77 14.64 22.28 -10.52
C ASN A 77 15.11 21.22 -9.50
N ILE A 78 14.23 20.82 -8.56
CA ILE A 78 14.53 19.80 -7.58
C ILE A 78 14.79 18.46 -8.27
N LEU A 79 13.91 18.05 -9.19
CA LEU A 79 14.07 16.80 -9.94
C LEU A 79 15.38 16.79 -10.72
N THR A 80 15.67 17.88 -11.43
CA THR A 80 16.89 17.99 -12.27
C THR A 80 18.16 17.88 -11.43
N ARG A 81 18.23 18.60 -10.29
CA ARG A 81 19.40 18.53 -9.39
C ARG A 81 19.52 17.15 -8.77
N TYR A 82 18.41 16.59 -8.27
CA TYR A 82 18.39 15.26 -7.68
C TYR A 82 18.92 14.19 -8.64
N LEU A 83 18.45 14.20 -9.88
CA LEU A 83 18.88 13.22 -10.89
C LEU A 83 20.33 13.46 -11.35
N ALA A 84 20.81 14.71 -11.37
CA ALA A 84 22.22 14.98 -11.65
C ALA A 84 23.14 14.31 -10.61
N ASP A 85 22.78 14.38 -9.32
CA ASP A 85 23.52 13.73 -8.24
C ASP A 85 23.39 12.20 -8.27
N LYS A 86 22.28 11.68 -8.78
CA LYS A 86 21.98 10.24 -8.86
C LYS A 86 22.36 9.59 -10.20
N LYS A 87 22.86 10.35 -11.14
CA LYS A 87 23.29 9.84 -12.46
C LYS A 87 24.33 8.71 -12.38
N PRO A 88 25.33 8.73 -11.50
CA PRO A 88 26.27 7.61 -11.35
C PRO A 88 25.61 6.28 -10.96
N TYR A 89 24.41 6.32 -10.40
CA TYR A 89 23.61 5.16 -10.03
C TYR A 89 22.61 4.75 -11.11
N GLY A 90 22.70 5.33 -12.32
CA GLY A 90 21.82 5.03 -13.44
C GLY A 90 20.38 5.57 -13.29
N MET A 91 20.16 6.59 -12.46
CA MET A 91 18.89 7.29 -12.31
C MET A 91 18.88 8.51 -13.22
N GLU A 92 18.24 8.39 -14.39
CA GLU A 92 18.28 9.44 -15.40
C GLU A 92 16.92 10.12 -15.63
N ASN A 93 15.82 9.53 -15.15
CA ASN A 93 14.50 10.09 -15.38
C ASN A 93 13.57 9.95 -14.17
N GLY A 94 12.53 10.79 -14.15
CA GLY A 94 11.54 10.82 -13.10
C GLY A 94 10.35 11.70 -13.46
N ALA A 95 9.26 11.52 -12.72
CA ALA A 95 8.03 12.30 -12.87
C ALA A 95 7.43 12.64 -11.53
N MET A 96 6.69 13.75 -11.45
CA MET A 96 6.06 14.23 -10.22
C MET A 96 4.67 14.79 -10.52
N VAL A 97 3.71 14.52 -9.62
CA VAL A 97 2.38 15.15 -9.63
C VAL A 97 2.15 15.82 -8.29
N LEU A 98 1.88 17.10 -8.29
CA LEU A 98 1.47 17.86 -7.11
C LEU A 98 0.02 18.31 -7.26
N ALA A 99 -0.80 18.05 -6.25
CA ALA A 99 -2.21 18.44 -6.22
C ALA A 99 -2.61 19.02 -4.87
N ASP A 100 -3.56 19.95 -4.89
CA ASP A 100 -4.31 20.43 -3.71
C ASP A 100 -5.49 19.45 -3.52
N TRP A 101 -5.44 18.65 -2.44
CA TRP A 101 -6.47 17.65 -2.19
C TRP A 101 -7.81 18.25 -1.76
N GLN A 102 -7.82 19.45 -1.14
CA GLN A 102 -9.06 20.13 -0.73
C GLN A 102 -9.85 20.63 -1.93
N LYS A 103 -9.15 21.15 -2.92
CA LYS A 103 -9.76 21.68 -4.14
C LYS A 103 -9.93 20.62 -5.22
N GLY A 104 -9.14 19.55 -5.18
CA GLY A 104 -9.07 18.54 -6.25
C GLY A 104 -8.33 19.04 -7.49
N GLU A 105 -7.44 20.00 -7.31
CA GLU A 105 -6.73 20.71 -8.37
C GLU A 105 -5.30 20.22 -8.50
N ILE A 106 -4.90 19.89 -9.73
CA ILE A 106 -3.50 19.64 -10.04
C ILE A 106 -2.78 20.98 -10.17
N LEU A 107 -1.72 21.16 -9.39
CA LEU A 107 -0.93 22.39 -9.35
C LEU A 107 0.35 22.30 -10.18
N SER A 108 0.92 21.09 -10.30
CA SER A 108 2.13 20.84 -11.10
C SER A 108 2.16 19.43 -11.66
N LEU A 109 2.67 19.32 -12.88
CA LEU A 109 2.89 18.08 -13.62
C LEU A 109 4.29 18.10 -14.24
N VAL A 110 5.23 17.40 -13.62
CA VAL A 110 6.57 17.21 -14.15
C VAL A 110 6.62 15.83 -14.81
N GLY A 111 6.52 15.76 -16.14
CA GLY A 111 6.37 14.50 -16.87
C GLY A 111 7.69 13.76 -17.11
N SER A 112 8.82 14.47 -17.09
CA SER A 112 10.16 13.89 -17.26
C SER A 112 11.23 14.83 -16.69
N ALA A 113 12.45 14.33 -16.54
CA ALA A 113 13.60 15.12 -16.10
C ALA A 113 13.96 16.26 -17.07
N ASN A 114 13.76 16.06 -18.37
CA ASN A 114 14.01 17.07 -19.40
C ASN A 114 13.25 16.71 -20.68
N PHE A 115 12.24 17.49 -21.01
CA PHE A 115 11.38 17.31 -22.18
C PHE A 115 12.16 17.23 -23.50
N TYR A 116 13.24 18.00 -23.66
CA TYR A 116 14.03 18.05 -24.88
C TYR A 116 15.10 16.96 -25.01
N ASN A 117 15.29 16.17 -23.96
CA ASN A 117 16.31 15.12 -23.98
C ASN A 117 15.76 13.83 -24.60
N VAL A 118 16.10 13.60 -25.86
CA VAL A 118 15.68 12.42 -26.63
C VAL A 118 16.25 11.11 -26.05
N ARG A 119 17.46 11.16 -25.44
CA ARG A 119 18.11 9.96 -24.87
C ARG A 119 17.29 9.31 -23.75
N ILE A 120 16.62 10.11 -22.94
CA ILE A 120 15.75 9.64 -21.86
C ILE A 120 14.28 9.56 -22.27
N SER A 121 13.99 9.70 -23.57
CA SER A 121 12.62 9.78 -24.09
C SER A 121 11.80 10.90 -23.40
N GLY A 122 12.40 12.07 -23.20
CA GLY A 122 11.89 13.16 -22.37
C GLY A 122 10.51 13.70 -22.77
N GLN A 123 10.04 13.44 -23.98
CA GLN A 123 8.70 13.83 -24.45
C GLN A 123 7.58 12.90 -23.95
N ILE A 124 7.93 11.74 -23.38
CA ILE A 124 6.95 10.87 -22.74
C ILE A 124 6.52 11.50 -21.41
N ASP A 125 5.21 11.59 -21.20
CA ASP A 125 4.64 12.08 -19.94
C ASP A 125 4.54 10.95 -18.90
N GLY A 126 5.53 10.85 -18.01
CA GLY A 126 5.58 9.88 -16.93
C GLY A 126 4.44 10.03 -15.90
N THR A 127 3.73 11.17 -15.90
CA THR A 127 2.56 11.35 -15.03
C THR A 127 1.31 10.67 -15.57
N ASN A 128 1.26 10.41 -16.89
CA ASN A 128 0.06 9.92 -17.58
C ASN A 128 0.21 8.50 -18.17
N ILE A 129 1.43 7.95 -18.24
CA ILE A 129 1.61 6.56 -18.66
C ILE A 129 1.38 5.60 -17.49
N PRO A 130 0.68 4.45 -17.71
CA PRO A 130 0.55 3.42 -16.71
C PRO A 130 1.91 2.78 -16.37
N ARG A 131 2.16 2.58 -15.09
CA ARG A 131 3.36 1.92 -14.54
C ARG A 131 2.98 1.05 -13.35
N SER A 132 3.82 0.05 -13.06
CA SER A 132 3.65 -0.73 -11.84
C SER A 132 3.82 0.16 -10.61
N TYR A 133 2.81 0.15 -9.76
CA TYR A 133 2.76 0.97 -8.54
C TYR A 133 3.47 0.33 -7.34
N GLY A 134 3.89 -0.95 -7.46
CA GLY A 134 4.49 -1.68 -6.34
C GLY A 134 3.62 -1.64 -5.09
N SER A 135 4.24 -1.36 -3.95
CA SER A 135 3.55 -1.32 -2.65
C SER A 135 2.78 -0.03 -2.35
N THR A 136 2.70 0.94 -3.26
CA THR A 136 1.99 2.21 -2.97
C THR A 136 0.48 2.06 -2.84
N LEU A 137 -0.10 0.92 -3.27
CA LEU A 137 -1.53 0.62 -3.08
C LEU A 137 -1.84 -0.13 -1.78
N LYS A 138 -0.87 -0.59 -1.01
CA LYS A 138 -1.12 -1.26 0.28
C LYS A 138 -1.99 -0.44 1.25
N PRO A 139 -1.84 0.89 1.38
CA PRO A 139 -2.72 1.67 2.24
C PRO A 139 -4.21 1.45 1.99
N PHE A 140 -4.62 1.23 0.73
CA PHE A 140 -6.02 1.01 0.39
C PHE A 140 -6.53 -0.39 0.79
N ILE A 141 -5.66 -1.39 0.85
CA ILE A 141 -5.98 -2.72 1.41
C ILE A 141 -6.26 -2.59 2.91
N TYR A 142 -5.40 -1.86 3.63
CA TYR A 142 -5.60 -1.61 5.06
C TYR A 142 -6.84 -0.74 5.32
N ALA A 143 -7.08 0.27 4.49
CA ALA A 143 -8.27 1.09 4.58
C ALA A 143 -9.56 0.27 4.37
N LEU A 144 -9.58 -0.61 3.38
CA LEU A 144 -10.69 -1.54 3.14
C LEU A 144 -10.86 -2.53 4.30
N ALA A 145 -9.76 -3.03 4.87
CA ALA A 145 -9.81 -3.91 6.03
C ALA A 145 -10.35 -3.20 7.29
N LEU A 146 -10.01 -1.91 7.51
CA LEU A 146 -10.61 -1.06 8.54
C LEU A 146 -12.11 -0.84 8.27
N GLU A 147 -12.46 -0.53 7.00
CA GLU A 147 -13.83 -0.30 6.54
C GLU A 147 -14.74 -1.51 6.78
N GLN A 148 -14.21 -2.71 6.52
CA GLN A 148 -14.94 -3.97 6.66
C GLN A 148 -14.84 -4.59 8.06
N GLY A 149 -14.23 -3.89 9.03
CA GLY A 149 -14.13 -4.36 10.40
C GLY A 149 -13.21 -5.57 10.60
N LEU A 150 -12.26 -5.79 9.71
CA LEU A 150 -11.30 -6.89 9.81
C LEU A 150 -10.15 -6.59 10.77
N ILE A 151 -9.83 -5.32 10.96
CA ILE A 151 -8.72 -4.84 11.80
C ILE A 151 -9.07 -3.53 12.51
N HIS A 152 -8.31 -3.23 13.53
CA HIS A 152 -8.03 -1.89 14.06
C HIS A 152 -6.53 -1.60 13.93
N SER A 153 -6.06 -0.40 14.25
CA SER A 153 -4.68 0.02 13.96
C SER A 153 -3.59 -0.85 14.63
N LYS A 154 -3.90 -1.50 15.75
CA LYS A 154 -3.00 -2.37 16.52
C LYS A 154 -3.39 -3.85 16.48
N THR A 155 -4.24 -4.26 15.55
CA THR A 155 -4.48 -5.69 15.30
C THR A 155 -3.16 -6.37 14.95
N ILE A 156 -2.88 -7.52 15.57
CA ILE A 156 -1.70 -8.32 15.23
C ILE A 156 -1.94 -9.02 13.89
N LEU A 157 -1.03 -8.79 12.98
CA LEU A 157 -0.95 -9.46 11.68
C LEU A 157 0.27 -10.38 11.65
N LEU A 158 0.15 -11.51 10.96
CA LEU A 158 1.21 -12.50 10.87
C LEU A 158 2.03 -12.30 9.60
N ASP A 159 3.32 -12.08 9.77
CA ASP A 159 4.32 -11.99 8.71
C ASP A 159 5.20 -13.24 8.76
N THR A 160 4.64 -14.35 8.29
CA THR A 160 5.24 -15.68 8.31
C THR A 160 5.30 -16.23 6.90
N GLU A 161 6.19 -17.18 6.66
CA GLU A 161 6.28 -17.88 5.39
C GLU A 161 4.94 -18.57 5.06
N ARG A 162 4.41 -18.35 3.87
CA ARG A 162 3.16 -18.97 3.44
C ARG A 162 3.11 -19.11 1.94
N SER A 163 2.71 -20.29 1.48
CA SER A 163 2.34 -20.52 0.08
C SER A 163 0.89 -20.13 -0.16
N PHE A 164 0.64 -19.40 -1.22
CA PHE A 164 -0.67 -18.99 -1.71
C PHE A 164 -0.86 -19.66 -3.07
N ALA A 165 -1.30 -20.90 -3.06
CA ALA A 165 -1.61 -21.61 -4.30
C ALA A 165 -0.42 -21.83 -5.26
N GLY A 166 0.72 -22.18 -4.72
CA GLY A 166 1.94 -22.28 -5.52
C GLY A 166 2.63 -20.96 -5.78
N TYR A 167 2.02 -19.83 -5.33
CA TYR A 167 2.67 -18.55 -5.25
C TYR A 167 3.26 -18.37 -3.85
N GLU A 168 4.57 -18.25 -3.76
CA GLU A 168 5.33 -18.07 -2.52
C GLU A 168 5.88 -16.65 -2.44
N PRO A 169 5.06 -15.68 -2.03
CA PRO A 169 5.51 -14.31 -1.93
C PRO A 169 6.49 -14.13 -0.78
N GLU A 170 7.60 -13.48 -1.07
CA GLU A 170 8.56 -13.06 -0.07
C GLU A 170 8.40 -11.57 0.26
N ASN A 171 8.92 -11.17 1.41
CA ASN A 171 9.13 -9.76 1.70
C ASN A 171 10.36 -9.24 0.93
N ALA A 172 10.42 -7.94 0.70
CA ALA A 172 11.50 -7.33 -0.08
C ALA A 172 12.91 -7.57 0.49
N ASP A 173 13.00 -7.86 1.78
CA ASP A 173 14.24 -8.18 2.50
C ASP A 173 14.50 -9.69 2.66
N GLY A 174 13.64 -10.54 2.09
CA GLY A 174 13.70 -12.00 2.22
C GLY A 174 13.50 -12.52 3.66
N LYS A 175 13.01 -11.67 4.59
CA LYS A 175 12.84 -12.02 6.00
C LYS A 175 11.38 -11.95 6.42
N PHE A 176 11.05 -12.69 7.46
CA PHE A 176 9.73 -12.66 8.10
C PHE A 176 9.86 -12.12 9.53
N SER A 177 8.94 -11.24 9.92
CA SER A 177 8.97 -10.54 11.21
C SER A 177 8.13 -11.24 12.29
N GLY A 178 7.36 -12.27 11.94
CA GLY A 178 6.40 -12.90 12.83
C GLY A 178 5.17 -12.01 13.09
N PRO A 179 4.60 -12.02 14.30
CA PRO A 179 3.48 -11.17 14.65
C PRO A 179 3.91 -9.71 14.79
N LEU A 180 3.18 -8.80 14.14
CA LEU A 180 3.40 -7.35 14.23
C LEU A 180 2.08 -6.60 14.10
N TYR A 181 2.04 -5.37 14.61
CA TYR A 181 0.85 -4.53 14.50
C TYR A 181 0.54 -4.14 13.05
N ALA A 182 -0.75 -3.94 12.76
CA ALA A 182 -1.21 -3.52 11.44
C ALA A 182 -0.55 -2.22 10.95
N ASP A 183 -0.39 -1.22 11.80
CA ASP A 183 0.30 0.03 11.45
C ASP A 183 1.80 -0.20 11.17
N GLU A 184 2.46 -1.06 11.90
CA GLU A 184 3.86 -1.41 11.63
C GLU A 184 4.01 -2.22 10.34
N ALA A 185 3.12 -3.18 10.09
CA ALA A 185 3.12 -3.98 8.87
C ALA A 185 2.97 -3.09 7.63
N LEU A 186 2.08 -2.07 7.71
CA LEU A 186 1.88 -1.09 6.65
C LEU A 186 3.12 -0.20 6.47
N LYS A 187 3.67 0.37 7.55
CA LYS A 187 4.88 1.21 7.53
C LYS A 187 6.09 0.46 6.98
N LYS A 188 6.33 -0.76 7.48
CA LYS A 188 7.42 -1.64 7.04
C LYS A 188 7.16 -2.28 5.68
N SER A 189 5.99 -2.02 5.08
CA SER A 189 5.63 -2.52 3.74
C SER A 189 5.63 -4.04 3.62
N ARG A 190 5.32 -4.78 4.69
CA ARG A 190 5.32 -6.24 4.67
C ARG A 190 4.36 -6.78 3.62
N ASN A 191 4.79 -7.78 2.86
CA ASN A 191 4.00 -8.35 1.77
C ASN A 191 2.94 -9.32 2.31
N ILE A 192 3.34 -10.25 3.16
CA ILE A 192 2.48 -11.32 3.66
C ILE A 192 1.26 -10.79 4.42
N PRO A 193 1.39 -9.84 5.36
CA PRO A 193 0.24 -9.24 6.02
C PRO A 193 -0.75 -8.58 5.06
N ALA A 194 -0.24 -7.87 4.04
CA ALA A 194 -1.08 -7.22 3.04
C ALA A 194 -1.86 -8.23 2.18
N ILE A 195 -1.21 -9.32 1.77
CA ILE A 195 -1.85 -10.41 1.01
C ILE A 195 -2.92 -11.10 1.86
N ARG A 196 -2.60 -11.46 3.10
CA ARG A 196 -3.56 -12.07 4.04
C ARG A 196 -4.78 -11.18 4.29
N LEU A 197 -4.61 -9.86 4.37
CA LEU A 197 -5.74 -8.93 4.46
C LEU A 197 -6.55 -8.93 3.16
N ALA A 198 -5.89 -8.86 2.01
CA ALA A 198 -6.57 -8.82 0.71
C ALA A 198 -7.39 -10.09 0.44
N GLU A 199 -6.93 -11.27 0.87
CA GLU A 199 -7.71 -12.52 0.79
C GLU A 199 -9.02 -12.48 1.61
N ARG A 200 -9.03 -11.72 2.69
CA ARG A 200 -10.18 -11.62 3.60
C ARG A 200 -11.16 -10.51 3.23
N LEU A 201 -10.80 -9.65 2.28
CA LEU A 201 -11.69 -8.58 1.84
C LEU A 201 -12.92 -9.15 1.13
N SER A 202 -14.09 -8.71 1.55
CA SER A 202 -15.34 -8.86 0.82
C SER A 202 -15.49 -7.78 -0.27
N SER A 203 -16.63 -7.71 -0.94
CA SER A 203 -16.91 -6.63 -1.88
C SER A 203 -17.19 -5.28 -1.16
N PRO A 204 -16.51 -4.18 -1.54
CA PRO A 204 -15.50 -4.13 -2.59
C PRO A 204 -14.13 -4.65 -2.10
N ASP A 205 -13.49 -5.49 -2.91
CA ASP A 205 -12.07 -5.77 -2.75
C ASP A 205 -11.20 -4.69 -3.41
N LEU A 206 -9.88 -4.90 -3.44
CA LEU A 206 -8.95 -3.91 -4.01
C LEU A 206 -9.23 -3.64 -5.50
N TYR A 207 -9.54 -4.66 -6.31
CA TYR A 207 -9.80 -4.50 -7.74
C TYR A 207 -11.06 -3.69 -7.97
N GLU A 208 -12.15 -4.05 -7.32
CA GLU A 208 -13.44 -3.36 -7.41
C GLU A 208 -13.37 -1.92 -6.89
N PHE A 209 -12.61 -1.71 -5.81
CA PHE A 209 -12.35 -0.38 -5.26
C PHE A 209 -11.65 0.53 -6.28
N LEU A 210 -10.58 0.03 -6.93
CA LEU A 210 -9.84 0.78 -7.94
C LEU A 210 -10.68 1.07 -9.19
N GLN A 211 -11.53 0.11 -9.60
CA GLN A 211 -12.48 0.33 -10.70
C GLN A 211 -13.51 1.42 -10.35
N LYS A 212 -14.03 1.45 -9.13
CA LYS A 212 -14.94 2.52 -8.67
C LYS A 212 -14.26 3.90 -8.69
N ALA A 213 -12.94 3.96 -8.46
CA ALA A 213 -12.15 5.18 -8.63
C ALA A 213 -11.91 5.56 -10.11
N GLY A 214 -12.44 4.80 -11.06
CA GLY A 214 -12.28 5.06 -12.50
C GLY A 214 -10.98 4.54 -13.10
N ILE A 215 -10.23 3.71 -12.37
CA ILE A 215 -9.03 3.05 -12.90
C ILE A 215 -9.46 1.90 -13.80
N VAL A 216 -9.00 1.95 -15.06
CA VAL A 216 -9.34 0.95 -16.07
C VAL A 216 -8.21 -0.07 -16.17
N PHE A 217 -8.55 -1.32 -15.94
CA PHE A 217 -7.65 -2.45 -16.10
C PHE A 217 -7.86 -3.15 -17.45
N PRO A 218 -6.81 -3.48 -18.20
CA PRO A 218 -6.94 -4.17 -19.49
C PRO A 218 -7.36 -5.64 -19.35
N ARG A 219 -7.30 -6.21 -18.16
CA ARG A 219 -7.64 -7.60 -17.88
C ARG A 219 -8.66 -7.71 -16.74
N LYS A 220 -9.34 -8.86 -16.66
CA LYS A 220 -10.29 -9.16 -15.57
C LYS A 220 -9.57 -9.43 -14.25
N LYS A 221 -10.30 -9.35 -13.14
CA LYS A 221 -9.83 -9.56 -11.76
C LYS A 221 -9.03 -10.88 -11.60
N GLU A 222 -9.51 -11.96 -12.19
CA GLU A 222 -8.92 -13.30 -12.07
C GLU A 222 -7.50 -13.37 -12.65
N HIS A 223 -7.22 -12.53 -13.65
CA HIS A 223 -5.88 -12.44 -14.24
C HIS A 223 -4.85 -11.87 -13.26
N TYR A 224 -5.25 -10.91 -12.44
CA TYR A 224 -4.35 -10.24 -11.51
C TYR A 224 -4.19 -11.02 -10.20
N GLY A 225 -5.27 -11.63 -9.72
CA GLY A 225 -5.25 -12.37 -8.45
C GLY A 225 -4.56 -11.60 -7.32
N LEU A 226 -3.79 -12.31 -6.51
CA LEU A 226 -3.03 -11.71 -5.39
C LEU A 226 -1.83 -10.86 -5.85
N ALA A 227 -1.37 -11.00 -7.09
CA ALA A 227 -0.30 -10.16 -7.62
C ALA A 227 -0.69 -8.67 -7.64
N LEU A 228 -2.00 -8.36 -7.72
CA LEU A 228 -2.52 -6.99 -7.62
C LEU A 228 -2.05 -6.29 -6.33
N VAL A 229 -1.93 -7.01 -5.22
CA VAL A 229 -1.47 -6.50 -3.91
C VAL A 229 -0.04 -5.96 -3.96
N LEU A 230 0.79 -6.57 -4.80
CA LEU A 230 2.23 -6.31 -4.90
C LEU A 230 2.64 -5.51 -6.14
N GLY A 231 1.68 -4.96 -6.89
CA GLY A 231 1.96 -4.16 -8.06
C GLY A 231 1.89 -4.92 -9.39
N GLY A 232 1.15 -6.04 -9.43
CA GLY A 232 0.94 -6.84 -10.64
C GLY A 232 0.05 -6.19 -11.71
N ALA A 233 -0.39 -4.96 -11.51
CA ALA A 233 -1.07 -4.15 -12.51
C ALA A 233 -0.38 -2.80 -12.67
N GLU A 234 -0.85 -2.01 -13.60
CA GLU A 234 -0.29 -0.69 -13.90
C GLU A 234 -1.36 0.39 -13.72
N ILE A 235 -0.97 1.52 -13.11
CA ILE A 235 -1.81 2.72 -12.98
C ILE A 235 -0.99 3.97 -13.31
N ARG A 236 -1.67 5.06 -13.63
CA ARG A 236 -1.01 6.34 -13.90
C ARG A 236 -0.64 7.03 -12.58
N LEU A 237 0.46 7.76 -12.59
CA LEU A 237 0.91 8.52 -11.42
C LEU A 237 -0.14 9.55 -10.96
N ARG A 238 -0.92 10.12 -11.89
CA ARG A 238 -2.05 11.03 -11.61
C ARG A 238 -3.20 10.33 -10.89
N ASP A 239 -3.52 9.08 -11.27
CA ASP A 239 -4.57 8.31 -10.61
C ASP A 239 -4.15 7.94 -9.19
N LEU A 240 -2.88 7.59 -9.00
CA LEU A 240 -2.32 7.37 -7.66
C LEU A 240 -2.43 8.62 -6.79
N ALA A 241 -2.13 9.81 -7.33
CA ALA A 241 -2.32 11.07 -6.63
C ALA A 241 -3.79 11.30 -6.22
N GLY A 242 -4.75 10.97 -7.10
CA GLY A 242 -6.18 11.04 -6.82
C GLY A 242 -6.62 10.12 -5.68
N LEU A 243 -6.07 8.90 -5.62
CA LEU A 243 -6.35 7.96 -4.53
C LEU A 243 -5.82 8.47 -3.17
N TYR A 244 -4.62 9.04 -3.13
CA TYR A 244 -4.09 9.64 -1.89
C TYR A 244 -4.83 10.93 -1.50
N ALA A 245 -5.26 11.74 -2.49
CA ALA A 245 -6.13 12.89 -2.25
C ALA A 245 -7.46 12.47 -1.62
N MET A 246 -8.04 11.36 -2.04
CA MET A 246 -9.25 10.78 -1.47
C MET A 246 -9.08 10.44 0.02
N LEU A 247 -7.95 9.84 0.43
CA LEU A 247 -7.68 9.58 1.85
C LEU A 247 -7.67 10.89 2.66
N ALA A 248 -7.01 11.95 2.16
CA ALA A 248 -6.98 13.25 2.81
C ALA A 248 -8.35 13.95 2.81
N ASN A 249 -9.13 13.73 1.75
CA ASN A 249 -10.50 14.25 1.58
C ASN A 249 -11.56 13.35 2.26
N ARG A 250 -11.22 12.76 3.41
CA ARG A 250 -12.14 11.97 4.24
C ARG A 250 -12.85 10.82 3.50
N GLY A 251 -12.18 10.19 2.55
CA GLY A 251 -12.71 9.07 1.78
C GLY A 251 -13.58 9.45 0.58
N PHE A 252 -13.78 10.75 0.33
CA PHE A 252 -14.49 11.22 -0.85
C PHE A 252 -13.53 11.34 -2.03
N TYR A 253 -13.78 10.56 -3.06
CA TYR A 253 -12.99 10.57 -4.28
C TYR A 253 -13.56 11.58 -5.28
N ARG A 254 -12.67 12.32 -5.91
CA ARG A 254 -12.90 13.05 -7.15
C ARG A 254 -11.67 12.91 -8.05
N LYS A 255 -11.89 12.90 -9.34
CA LYS A 255 -10.80 12.93 -10.30
C LYS A 255 -10.10 14.29 -10.20
N LEU A 256 -8.77 14.27 -10.09
CA LEU A 256 -7.97 15.49 -10.09
C LEU A 256 -7.97 16.12 -11.48
N THR A 257 -8.12 17.43 -11.54
CA THR A 257 -8.13 18.21 -12.79
C THR A 257 -7.20 19.41 -12.71
N TYR A 258 -6.72 19.84 -13.87
CA TYR A 258 -6.03 21.12 -14.01
C TYR A 258 -6.87 22.19 -14.73
N TYR A 259 -8.14 21.91 -15.05
CA TYR A 259 -9.07 22.87 -15.64
C TYR A 259 -9.89 23.57 -14.56
N VAL A 260 -9.87 24.94 -14.58
CA VAL A 260 -10.57 25.76 -13.56
C VAL A 260 -12.09 25.55 -13.59
N LYS A 261 -12.68 25.25 -14.75
CA LYS A 261 -14.15 25.14 -14.91
C LYS A 261 -14.70 23.74 -14.66
N GLU A 262 -13.87 22.73 -14.57
CA GLU A 262 -14.30 21.35 -14.40
C GLU A 262 -14.17 20.95 -12.93
N LYS A 263 -15.23 21.14 -12.16
CA LYS A 263 -15.33 20.50 -10.85
C LYS A 263 -15.95 19.12 -11.04
N GLU A 264 -15.12 18.10 -10.94
CA GLU A 264 -15.55 16.72 -10.93
C GLU A 264 -16.44 16.45 -9.69
N LYS A 265 -17.47 15.63 -9.88
CA LYS A 265 -18.38 15.26 -8.81
C LYS A 265 -17.67 14.36 -7.80
N GLU A 266 -17.77 14.71 -6.53
CA GLU A 266 -17.29 13.86 -5.43
C GLU A 266 -18.28 12.72 -5.13
N PHE A 267 -17.70 11.57 -4.77
CA PHE A 267 -18.48 10.44 -4.27
C PHE A 267 -17.69 9.67 -3.21
N PRO A 268 -18.35 9.05 -2.23
CA PRO A 268 -17.68 8.31 -1.18
C PRO A 268 -17.13 6.98 -1.72
N LEU A 269 -15.87 6.71 -1.46
CA LEU A 269 -15.21 5.42 -1.72
C LEU A 269 -14.86 4.68 -0.43
N LEU A 270 -14.54 5.42 0.64
CA LEU A 270 -14.23 4.92 1.97
C LEU A 270 -14.96 5.77 3.02
N SER A 271 -15.12 5.23 4.22
CA SER A 271 -15.53 6.07 5.35
C SER A 271 -14.43 7.03 5.74
N SER A 272 -14.84 8.14 6.35
CA SER A 272 -13.90 9.14 6.87
C SER A 272 -13.02 8.57 7.98
N GLU A 273 -13.54 7.65 8.77
CA GLU A 273 -12.84 6.93 9.84
C GLU A 273 -11.72 6.06 9.29
N ALA A 274 -12.01 5.20 8.31
CA ALA A 274 -11.02 4.32 7.69
C ALA A 274 -9.91 5.14 7.00
N SER A 275 -10.28 6.22 6.31
CA SER A 275 -9.33 7.13 5.65
C SER A 275 -8.42 7.82 6.67
N TYR A 276 -8.99 8.36 7.76
CA TYR A 276 -8.24 9.00 8.83
C TYR A 276 -7.25 8.03 9.49
N ILE A 277 -7.73 6.86 9.92
CA ILE A 277 -6.88 5.87 10.57
C ILE A 277 -5.74 5.42 9.64
N THR A 278 -6.02 5.22 8.37
CA THR A 278 -4.98 4.84 7.38
C THR A 278 -3.90 5.90 7.27
N LEU A 279 -4.26 7.18 7.20
CA LEU A 279 -3.28 8.28 7.20
C LEU A 279 -2.49 8.32 8.51
N LYS A 280 -3.15 8.13 9.67
CA LYS A 280 -2.46 8.07 10.97
C LYS A 280 -1.51 6.88 11.08
N MET A 281 -1.88 5.73 10.53
CA MET A 281 -0.99 4.57 10.45
C MET A 281 0.26 4.83 9.59
N LEU A 282 0.19 5.71 8.60
CA LEU A 282 1.31 6.09 7.74
C LEU A 282 2.09 7.30 8.25
N GLU A 283 1.51 8.07 9.16
CA GLU A 283 2.06 9.35 9.62
C GLU A 283 3.46 9.18 10.19
N THR A 284 4.37 10.00 9.70
CA THR A 284 5.78 10.01 10.09
C THR A 284 6.32 11.44 9.98
N LYS A 285 7.10 11.87 10.97
CA LYS A 285 7.92 13.07 10.83
C LYS A 285 9.17 12.72 10.04
N SER A 286 9.55 13.58 9.11
CA SER A 286 10.83 13.43 8.41
C SER A 286 11.98 13.40 9.43
N LEU A 287 12.87 12.41 9.29
CA LEU A 287 14.09 12.29 10.11
C LEU A 287 15.32 12.83 9.36
N PHE A 288 15.14 13.41 8.17
CA PHE A 288 16.22 13.95 7.37
C PHE A 288 16.68 15.32 7.88
N PRO A 289 17.96 15.72 7.64
CA PRO A 289 18.54 16.97 8.17
C PRO A 289 17.91 18.26 7.63
N PHE A 290 16.89 18.17 6.78
CA PHE A 290 16.29 19.27 6.05
C PHE A 290 14.99 19.81 6.63
N GLY A 291 14.57 19.44 7.83
CA GLY A 291 13.34 19.93 8.46
C GLY A 291 12.36 18.84 8.84
N SER A 292 11.29 19.20 9.55
CA SER A 292 10.29 18.24 10.03
C SER A 292 8.97 18.43 9.29
N VAL A 293 8.83 17.83 8.10
CA VAL A 293 7.52 17.77 7.44
C VAL A 293 6.74 16.57 7.98
N LEU A 294 5.62 16.86 8.65
CA LEU A 294 4.68 15.84 9.04
C LEU A 294 3.94 15.36 7.78
N SER A 295 4.06 14.08 7.47
CA SER A 295 3.49 13.52 6.25
C SER A 295 3.05 12.08 6.44
N SER A 296 2.03 11.68 5.68
CA SER A 296 1.56 10.30 5.56
C SER A 296 1.93 9.79 4.18
N TRP A 297 2.86 8.85 4.10
CA TRP A 297 3.42 8.43 2.82
C TRP A 297 3.63 6.91 2.74
N LYS A 298 3.74 6.42 1.50
CA LYS A 298 4.07 5.04 1.20
C LYS A 298 4.98 4.95 -0.01
N THR A 299 6.03 4.14 0.12
CA THR A 299 6.93 3.81 -0.99
C THR A 299 6.43 2.58 -1.76
N GLY A 300 6.80 2.51 -3.03
CA GLY A 300 6.62 1.37 -3.90
C GLY A 300 7.89 1.06 -4.68
N THR A 301 8.14 -0.21 -4.91
CA THR A 301 9.18 -0.72 -5.79
C THR A 301 8.50 -1.76 -6.69
N SER A 302 8.61 -1.62 -7.99
CA SER A 302 8.05 -2.60 -8.91
C SER A 302 8.86 -3.90 -8.90
N ASN A 303 8.22 -4.99 -9.30
CA ASN A 303 8.91 -6.25 -9.50
C ASN A 303 10.02 -6.09 -10.54
N GLY A 304 11.21 -6.62 -10.25
CA GLY A 304 12.40 -6.46 -11.08
C GLY A 304 13.03 -5.07 -11.04
N GLN A 305 12.65 -4.21 -10.04
CA GLN A 305 13.29 -2.90 -9.80
C GLN A 305 13.33 -2.00 -11.05
N ARG A 306 12.19 -1.85 -11.70
CA ARG A 306 12.03 -0.99 -12.90
C ARG A 306 11.49 0.38 -12.55
N ASP A 307 10.73 0.48 -11.46
CA ASP A 307 10.06 1.68 -10.99
C ASP A 307 10.24 1.84 -9.48
N ALA A 308 10.65 3.01 -9.06
CA ALA A 308 10.67 3.44 -7.67
C ALA A 308 9.65 4.56 -7.48
N LEU A 309 8.74 4.41 -6.52
CA LEU A 309 7.65 5.34 -6.28
C LEU A 309 7.59 5.78 -4.82
N THR A 310 7.05 6.98 -4.64
CA THR A 310 6.55 7.46 -3.35
C THR A 310 5.27 8.26 -3.59
N ALA A 311 4.25 7.99 -2.82
CA ALA A 311 3.03 8.78 -2.78
C ALA A 311 2.72 9.19 -1.35
N GLY A 312 2.31 10.42 -1.13
CA GLY A 312 2.04 10.89 0.22
C GLY A 312 1.27 12.20 0.27
N VAL A 313 0.79 12.48 1.48
CA VAL A 313 -0.01 13.66 1.84
C VAL A 313 0.75 14.45 2.90
N PHE A 314 0.84 15.75 2.74
CA PHE A 314 1.43 16.69 3.72
C PHE A 314 0.79 18.06 3.56
N GLY A 315 0.37 18.66 4.67
CA GLY A 315 -0.37 19.91 4.63
C GLY A 315 -1.56 19.85 3.64
N PRO A 316 -1.74 20.86 2.78
CA PRO A 316 -2.82 20.90 1.79
C PRO A 316 -2.52 20.07 0.54
N TYR A 317 -1.38 19.38 0.46
CA TYR A 317 -0.90 18.78 -0.77
C TYR A 317 -0.86 17.26 -0.75
N VAL A 318 -1.06 16.70 -1.94
CA VAL A 318 -0.65 15.33 -2.31
C VAL A 318 0.48 15.44 -3.31
N LEU A 319 1.53 14.67 -3.08
CA LEU A 319 2.65 14.54 -3.99
C LEU A 319 2.86 13.07 -4.32
N THR A 320 2.98 12.77 -5.62
CA THR A 320 3.44 11.47 -6.10
C THR A 320 4.72 11.65 -6.90
N VAL A 321 5.67 10.75 -6.68
CA VAL A 321 7.01 10.77 -7.28
C VAL A 321 7.28 9.42 -7.90
N TRP A 322 7.80 9.41 -9.10
CA TRP A 322 8.31 8.24 -9.80
C TRP A 322 9.74 8.49 -10.25
N ILE A 323 10.60 7.50 -10.06
CA ILE A 323 11.97 7.42 -10.60
C ILE A 323 12.08 6.11 -11.36
N GLY A 324 12.56 6.17 -12.59
CA GLY A 324 12.67 5.00 -13.46
C GLY A 324 13.14 5.36 -14.87
N ASN A 325 13.10 4.41 -15.78
CA ASN A 325 13.42 4.59 -17.18
C ASN A 325 12.19 4.28 -18.05
N PHE A 326 11.96 5.07 -19.10
CA PHE A 326 10.78 4.85 -19.95
C PHE A 326 10.85 3.56 -20.79
N ASP A 327 12.03 3.03 -21.01
CA ASP A 327 12.25 1.72 -21.62
C ASP A 327 12.02 0.53 -20.68
N ALA A 328 11.65 0.81 -19.41
CA ALA A 328 11.45 -0.18 -18.37
C ALA A 328 12.69 -1.05 -18.07
N SER A 329 13.88 -0.56 -18.35
CA SER A 329 15.13 -1.22 -17.94
C SER A 329 15.22 -1.33 -16.43
N ALA A 330 15.62 -2.50 -15.94
CA ALA A 330 15.79 -2.75 -14.51
C ALA A 330 17.07 -2.06 -13.97
N ASN A 331 16.99 -1.55 -12.74
CA ASN A 331 18.13 -0.99 -12.05
C ASN A 331 18.04 -1.32 -10.56
N PRO A 332 19.03 -1.98 -9.96
CA PRO A 332 19.02 -2.36 -8.55
C PRO A 332 18.89 -1.16 -7.58
N ASN A 333 19.15 0.05 -8.05
CA ASN A 333 18.97 1.27 -7.29
C ASN A 333 17.53 1.83 -7.32
N PHE A 334 16.62 1.29 -8.16
CA PHE A 334 15.23 1.72 -8.21
C PHE A 334 14.41 1.12 -7.06
N ILE A 335 14.80 1.47 -5.84
CA ILE A 335 14.12 1.12 -4.60
C ILE A 335 13.39 2.35 -4.09
N GLY A 336 12.07 2.27 -3.89
CA GLY A 336 11.22 3.41 -3.54
C GLY A 336 11.73 4.21 -2.34
N SER A 337 12.21 3.55 -1.28
CA SER A 337 12.78 4.20 -0.10
C SER A 337 14.13 4.89 -0.32
N GLN A 338 14.88 4.48 -1.35
CA GLN A 338 16.22 5.02 -1.63
C GLN A 338 16.22 6.01 -2.80
N ALA A 339 15.36 5.80 -3.79
CA ALA A 339 15.31 6.61 -4.99
C ALA A 339 14.18 7.66 -4.97
N ALA A 340 12.95 7.28 -4.65
CA ALA A 340 11.81 8.20 -4.75
C ALA A 340 11.50 8.95 -3.45
N LEU A 341 11.68 8.32 -2.29
CA LEU A 341 11.39 8.92 -0.99
C LEU A 341 12.26 10.14 -0.65
N PRO A 342 13.59 10.13 -0.88
CA PRO A 342 14.40 11.32 -0.63
C PRO A 342 13.98 12.51 -1.50
N LEU A 343 13.62 12.26 -2.77
CA LEU A 343 13.11 13.29 -3.67
C LEU A 343 11.75 13.84 -3.19
N PHE A 344 10.85 12.96 -2.72
CA PHE A 344 9.57 13.35 -2.12
C PHE A 344 9.79 14.33 -0.96
N PHE A 345 10.71 14.03 -0.03
CA PHE A 345 10.97 14.90 1.10
C PHE A 345 11.64 16.22 0.70
N GLN A 346 12.59 16.22 -0.23
CA GLN A 346 13.18 17.46 -0.74
C GLN A 346 12.13 18.39 -1.35
N ALA A 347 11.20 17.81 -2.12
CA ALA A 347 10.08 18.57 -2.68
C ALA A 347 9.13 19.07 -1.58
N ALA A 348 8.71 18.21 -0.65
CA ALA A 348 7.79 18.58 0.43
C ALA A 348 8.33 19.71 1.31
N GLU A 349 9.62 19.67 1.66
CA GLU A 349 10.28 20.72 2.42
C GLU A 349 10.40 22.04 1.67
N SER A 350 10.74 21.98 0.38
CA SER A 350 10.79 23.18 -0.43
C SER A 350 9.41 23.85 -0.55
N LEU A 351 8.38 23.03 -0.77
CA LEU A 351 6.99 23.49 -0.85
C LEU A 351 6.52 24.11 0.48
N GLN A 352 6.91 23.52 1.63
CA GLN A 352 6.60 24.06 2.94
C GLN A 352 7.25 25.45 3.17
N ARG A 353 8.43 25.69 2.60
CA ARG A 353 9.10 27.00 2.67
C ARG A 353 8.47 28.04 1.74
N LEU A 354 8.01 27.62 0.58
CA LEU A 354 7.44 28.52 -0.44
C LEU A 354 6.01 28.96 -0.13
N LYS A 355 5.23 28.13 0.53
CA LYS A 355 3.79 28.37 0.76
C LYS A 355 3.50 28.39 2.27
N THR A 356 2.55 29.20 2.69
CA THR A 356 2.04 29.30 4.06
C THR A 356 0.87 28.32 4.28
N GLY A 357 0.51 28.06 5.53
CA GLY A 357 -0.68 27.28 5.88
C GLY A 357 -0.43 25.81 6.23
N PHE A 358 0.83 25.41 6.37
CA PHE A 358 1.20 24.08 6.84
C PHE A 358 1.06 23.88 8.36
N ASP A 359 0.92 24.98 9.12
CA ASP A 359 0.85 24.95 10.59
C ASP A 359 -0.51 24.49 11.12
N LYS A 360 -1.53 24.41 10.27
CA LYS A 360 -2.85 23.92 10.65
C LYS A 360 -2.93 22.42 10.46
N ALA A 361 -3.53 21.74 11.43
CA ALA A 361 -3.90 20.34 11.26
C ALA A 361 -4.82 20.20 10.02
N TRP A 362 -4.30 19.59 8.98
CA TRP A 362 -4.96 19.49 7.68
C TRP A 362 -5.95 18.33 7.60
N TYR A 363 -5.83 17.35 8.48
CA TYR A 363 -6.87 16.35 8.72
C TYR A 363 -7.00 16.11 10.23
N THR A 364 -8.21 16.22 10.75
CA THR A 364 -8.52 16.08 12.16
C THR A 364 -9.51 14.96 12.38
N LYS A 365 -9.55 14.43 13.61
CA LYS A 365 -10.54 13.43 14.02
C LYS A 365 -11.90 14.05 14.40
N ASP A 366 -12.04 15.38 14.29
CA ASP A 366 -13.26 16.07 14.70
C ASP A 366 -14.47 15.57 13.90
N ASN A 367 -15.54 15.26 14.62
CA ASN A 367 -16.78 14.69 14.07
C ASN A 367 -16.62 13.29 13.43
N LEU A 368 -15.54 12.56 13.75
CA LEU A 368 -15.37 11.16 13.33
C LEU A 368 -15.74 10.22 14.49
N ASN A 369 -16.38 9.10 14.14
CA ASN A 369 -16.69 8.04 15.11
C ASN A 369 -15.45 7.16 15.36
N ILE A 370 -14.39 7.77 15.91
CA ILE A 370 -13.13 7.10 16.24
C ILE A 370 -12.87 7.24 17.73
N LYS A 371 -12.52 6.14 18.36
CA LYS A 371 -12.01 6.11 19.74
C LYS A 371 -10.56 5.65 19.76
N GLU A 372 -9.79 6.21 20.66
CA GLU A 372 -8.50 5.68 21.08
C GLU A 372 -8.73 4.81 22.29
N ILE A 373 -8.44 3.52 22.16
CA ILE A 373 -8.65 2.53 23.23
C ILE A 373 -7.33 1.84 23.56
N ASP A 374 -7.22 1.38 24.80
CA ASP A 374 -6.14 0.47 25.19
C ASP A 374 -6.41 -0.92 24.65
N VAL A 375 -5.39 -1.55 24.08
CA VAL A 375 -5.37 -2.95 23.68
C VAL A 375 -4.15 -3.64 24.27
N CYS A 376 -4.21 -4.95 24.40
CA CYS A 376 -3.08 -5.72 24.93
C CYS A 376 -1.89 -5.66 23.98
N ALA A 377 -0.72 -5.27 24.47
CA ALA A 377 0.46 -5.07 23.62
C ALA A 377 0.95 -6.37 22.96
N SER A 378 0.78 -7.53 23.60
CA SER A 378 1.25 -8.80 23.06
C SER A 378 0.35 -9.37 21.98
N THR A 379 -0.97 -9.08 22.00
CA THR A 379 -1.97 -9.73 21.14
C THR A 379 -2.82 -8.76 20.32
N GLY A 380 -2.86 -7.49 20.70
CA GLY A 380 -3.78 -6.52 20.11
C GLY A 380 -5.24 -6.70 20.54
N ASP A 381 -5.53 -7.57 21.51
CA ASP A 381 -6.90 -7.81 21.98
C ASP A 381 -7.47 -6.61 22.71
N THR A 382 -8.75 -6.35 22.48
CA THR A 382 -9.50 -5.27 23.12
C THR A 382 -10.00 -5.66 24.51
N ASP A 383 -10.16 -6.96 24.81
CA ASP A 383 -10.43 -7.45 26.15
C ASP A 383 -9.14 -7.44 26.97
N LEU A 384 -9.13 -6.59 27.98
CA LEU A 384 -7.99 -6.43 28.88
C LEU A 384 -8.04 -7.36 30.10
N SER A 385 -9.09 -8.16 30.26
CA SER A 385 -9.22 -9.08 31.41
C SER A 385 -8.07 -10.10 31.48
N LEU A 386 -7.62 -10.57 30.33
CA LEU A 386 -6.47 -11.46 30.17
C LEU A 386 -5.13 -10.72 30.08
N CYS A 387 -5.13 -9.39 30.06
CA CYS A 387 -3.93 -8.56 29.91
C CYS A 387 -3.54 -7.81 31.20
N ALA A 388 -4.12 -8.17 32.37
CA ALA A 388 -4.10 -7.36 33.58
C ALA A 388 -2.71 -6.88 34.03
N ASN A 389 -1.66 -7.71 33.86
CA ASN A 389 -0.27 -7.40 34.24
C ASN A 389 0.67 -7.23 33.05
N LYS A 390 0.15 -7.12 31.81
CA LYS A 390 0.95 -6.96 30.59
C LYS A 390 0.87 -5.53 30.09
N PRO A 391 1.87 -5.06 29.32
CA PRO A 391 1.84 -3.73 28.70
C PRO A 391 0.62 -3.55 27.80
N LYS A 392 0.11 -2.33 27.74
CA LYS A 392 -0.99 -1.90 26.87
C LYS A 392 -0.48 -0.89 25.86
N VAL A 393 -1.13 -0.82 24.70
CA VAL A 393 -0.84 0.16 23.64
C VAL A 393 -2.13 0.79 23.15
N GLN A 394 -2.04 2.05 22.72
CA GLN A 394 -3.18 2.79 22.19
C GLN A 394 -3.50 2.37 20.75
N ALA A 395 -4.75 2.07 20.47
CA ALA A 395 -5.26 1.72 19.15
C ALA A 395 -6.35 2.69 18.71
N TYR A 396 -6.34 3.07 17.43
CA TYR A 396 -7.51 3.69 16.79
C TYR A 396 -8.55 2.63 16.50
N PHE A 397 -9.77 2.87 16.97
CA PHE A 397 -10.89 1.94 16.95
C PHE A 397 -12.15 2.63 16.37
N ILE A 398 -12.85 1.98 15.46
CA ILE A 398 -14.13 2.45 14.93
C ILE A 398 -15.25 1.70 15.66
N PRO A 399 -16.01 2.35 16.58
CA PRO A 399 -17.11 1.72 17.31
C PRO A 399 -18.13 1.07 16.36
N ALA A 400 -18.63 -0.08 16.75
CA ALA A 400 -19.55 -0.93 15.98
C ALA A 400 -19.01 -1.49 14.66
N LYS A 401 -17.74 -1.24 14.31
CA LYS A 401 -17.12 -1.73 13.09
C LYS A 401 -15.82 -2.51 13.36
N SER A 402 -14.88 -1.93 14.11
CA SER A 402 -13.62 -2.60 14.44
C SER A 402 -13.85 -3.89 15.21
N PRO A 403 -13.00 -4.92 15.01
CA PRO A 403 -13.20 -6.22 15.64
C PRO A 403 -13.00 -6.14 17.15
N ILE A 404 -13.89 -6.80 17.90
CA ILE A 404 -13.80 -7.00 19.36
C ILE A 404 -13.33 -8.44 19.64
N LYS A 405 -13.03 -9.21 18.61
CA LYS A 405 -12.69 -10.62 18.72
C LYS A 405 -11.35 -10.79 19.43
N GLU A 406 -11.33 -11.67 20.43
CA GLU A 406 -10.10 -12.14 21.07
C GLU A 406 -9.29 -13.00 20.09
N THR A 407 -7.97 -12.86 20.12
CA THR A 407 -7.07 -13.69 19.31
C THR A 407 -7.00 -15.13 19.81
N GLY A 408 -7.40 -15.38 21.07
CA GLY A 408 -7.28 -16.67 21.73
C GLY A 408 -5.83 -17.03 22.11
N VAL A 409 -4.90 -16.09 21.92
CA VAL A 409 -3.49 -16.28 22.30
C VAL A 409 -3.32 -16.27 23.80
N LEU A 410 -3.98 -15.32 24.49
CA LEU A 410 -3.97 -15.31 25.97
C LEU A 410 -5.08 -16.20 26.49
N ARG A 411 -4.73 -17.15 27.35
CA ARG A 411 -5.71 -18.05 27.98
C ARG A 411 -5.41 -18.20 29.47
N LYS A 412 -6.46 -18.23 30.28
CA LYS A 412 -6.38 -18.65 31.68
C LYS A 412 -6.32 -20.16 31.72
N ILE A 413 -5.37 -20.69 32.44
CA ILE A 413 -5.24 -22.11 32.70
C ILE A 413 -5.03 -22.35 34.21
N LEU A 414 -5.47 -23.50 34.68
CA LEU A 414 -5.25 -23.94 36.04
C LEU A 414 -3.90 -24.64 36.13
N ILE A 415 -3.03 -24.15 37.00
CA ILE A 415 -1.71 -24.75 37.26
C ILE A 415 -1.68 -25.32 38.64
N ASN A 416 -1.27 -26.58 38.75
CA ASN A 416 -0.96 -27.22 39.99
C ASN A 416 0.32 -26.62 40.59
N THR A 417 0.22 -25.96 41.71
CA THR A 417 1.33 -25.21 42.34
C THR A 417 2.46 -26.11 42.84
N GLN A 418 2.19 -27.42 43.03
CA GLN A 418 3.19 -28.40 43.48
C GLN A 418 3.95 -29.06 42.31
N THR A 419 3.24 -29.35 41.22
CA THR A 419 3.83 -30.09 40.08
C THR A 419 4.18 -29.19 38.90
N GLY A 420 3.60 -27.97 38.83
CA GLY A 420 3.74 -27.09 37.67
C GLY A 420 2.95 -27.57 36.44
N LEU A 421 2.13 -28.62 36.56
CA LEU A 421 1.35 -29.16 35.45
C LEU A 421 -0.01 -28.47 35.33
N ARG A 422 -0.58 -28.50 34.12
CA ARG A 422 -1.91 -27.96 33.81
C ARG A 422 -3.00 -28.91 34.29
N GLU A 423 -3.99 -28.37 34.99
CA GLU A 423 -5.15 -29.12 35.49
C GLU A 423 -6.43 -28.72 34.76
N CYS A 424 -7.39 -29.63 34.63
CA CYS A 424 -8.69 -29.41 34.00
C CYS A 424 -9.75 -28.89 34.98
N LYS A 425 -9.56 -29.11 36.28
CA LYS A 425 -10.50 -28.72 37.32
C LYS A 425 -9.76 -27.98 38.42
N GLU A 426 -10.48 -27.05 39.05
CA GLU A 426 -9.98 -26.37 40.23
C GLU A 426 -9.90 -27.37 41.40
N ILE A 427 -8.75 -27.41 42.06
CA ILE A 427 -8.48 -28.20 43.26
C ILE A 427 -8.12 -27.20 44.36
N GLU A 428 -8.98 -27.09 45.35
CA GLU A 428 -8.85 -26.13 46.46
C GLU A 428 -7.48 -26.26 47.14
N GLY A 429 -6.77 -25.14 47.27
CA GLY A 429 -5.43 -25.08 47.87
C GLY A 429 -4.29 -25.69 47.06
N VAL A 430 -4.57 -26.26 45.86
CA VAL A 430 -3.57 -26.91 45.02
C VAL A 430 -3.43 -26.20 43.66
N THR A 431 -4.51 -25.75 43.07
CA THR A 431 -4.49 -25.10 41.75
C THR A 431 -4.57 -23.57 41.86
N LYS A 432 -3.92 -22.90 40.90
CA LYS A 432 -3.96 -21.45 40.73
C LYS A 432 -4.26 -21.12 39.27
N GLU A 433 -5.11 -20.13 39.03
CA GLU A 433 -5.27 -19.56 37.67
C GLU A 433 -4.05 -18.76 37.27
N GLU A 434 -3.50 -19.06 36.12
CA GLU A 434 -2.41 -18.31 35.48
C GLU A 434 -2.71 -18.06 34.02
N ILE A 435 -2.12 -16.97 33.44
CA ILE A 435 -2.35 -16.57 32.06
C ILE A 435 -1.10 -16.90 31.24
N TYR A 436 -1.27 -17.78 30.27
CA TYR A 436 -0.22 -18.18 29.32
C TYR A 436 -0.50 -17.72 27.90
N GLU A 437 0.55 -17.64 27.06
CA GLU A 437 0.49 -17.30 25.65
C GLU A 437 0.52 -18.56 24.78
N PHE A 438 -0.58 -18.81 24.07
CA PHE A 438 -0.75 -19.95 23.17
C PHE A 438 -0.45 -19.53 21.73
N TRP A 439 0.81 -19.30 21.45
CA TRP A 439 1.26 -19.02 20.09
C TRP A 439 1.28 -20.28 19.25
N SER A 440 0.92 -20.18 17.97
CA SER A 440 1.05 -21.31 17.05
C SER A 440 2.51 -21.77 16.94
N LEU A 441 2.69 -23.01 16.52
CA LEU A 441 4.01 -23.64 16.46
C LEU A 441 4.92 -22.94 15.44
N GLU A 442 4.35 -22.44 14.35
CA GLU A 442 5.06 -21.65 13.37
C GLU A 442 5.66 -20.38 14.01
N LEU A 443 4.86 -19.68 14.81
CA LEU A 443 5.30 -18.48 15.52
C LEU A 443 6.32 -18.77 16.60
N GLN A 444 6.15 -19.87 17.34
CA GLN A 444 7.14 -20.29 18.34
C GLN A 444 8.53 -20.54 17.72
N ARG A 445 8.57 -21.14 16.53
CA ARG A 445 9.82 -21.32 15.76
C ARG A 445 10.45 -19.98 15.35
N LEU A 446 9.63 -19.05 14.86
CA LEU A 446 10.11 -17.71 14.50
C LEU A 446 10.63 -16.95 15.72
N PHE A 447 9.97 -17.03 16.85
CA PHE A 447 10.46 -16.45 18.10
C PHE A 447 11.80 -17.06 18.49
N ALA A 448 11.92 -18.39 18.46
CA ALA A 448 13.18 -19.08 18.77
C ALA A 448 14.31 -18.66 17.80
N LYS A 449 14.04 -18.59 16.49
CA LYS A 449 15.02 -18.09 15.49
C LYS A 449 15.41 -16.63 15.71
N ALA A 450 14.48 -15.81 16.22
CA ALA A 450 14.74 -14.41 16.55
C ALA A 450 15.40 -14.20 17.94
N GLY A 451 15.67 -15.27 18.67
CA GLY A 451 16.21 -15.21 20.03
C GLY A 451 15.21 -14.69 21.07
N ILE A 452 13.91 -14.70 20.75
CA ILE A 452 12.84 -14.28 21.66
C ILE A 452 12.38 -15.51 22.44
N HIS A 453 12.69 -15.53 23.72
CA HIS A 453 12.22 -16.59 24.60
C HIS A 453 10.77 -16.34 25.00
N LYS A 454 9.90 -17.28 24.69
CA LYS A 454 8.51 -17.33 25.17
C LYS A 454 8.40 -18.43 26.22
N GLU A 455 7.63 -18.17 27.26
CA GLU A 455 7.36 -19.17 28.28
C GLU A 455 6.56 -20.33 27.66
N PRO A 456 7.03 -21.59 27.81
CA PRO A 456 6.33 -22.73 27.26
C PRO A 456 5.02 -22.97 28.03
N VAL A 457 3.98 -23.36 27.31
CA VAL A 457 2.72 -23.76 27.93
C VAL A 457 2.95 -25.06 28.73
N PRO A 458 2.60 -25.12 30.02
CA PRO A 458 2.75 -26.32 30.84
C PRO A 458 1.95 -27.49 30.24
N PRO A 459 2.50 -28.72 30.26
CA PRO A 459 1.78 -29.91 29.83
C PRO A 459 0.65 -30.25 30.81
N TYR A 460 -0.34 -30.98 30.33
CA TYR A 460 -1.43 -31.46 31.17
C TYR A 460 -0.97 -32.50 32.16
N SER A 461 -1.62 -32.54 33.34
CA SER A 461 -1.51 -33.67 34.27
C SER A 461 -2.11 -34.96 33.66
N LEU A 462 -1.61 -36.11 34.08
CA LEU A 462 -2.11 -37.40 33.57
C LEU A 462 -3.61 -37.60 33.82
N GLN A 463 -4.12 -37.08 34.91
CA GLN A 463 -5.55 -37.11 35.21
C GLN A 463 -6.36 -36.25 34.25
N CYS A 464 -5.85 -35.08 33.96
CA CYS A 464 -6.50 -34.18 33.04
C CYS A 464 -6.52 -34.74 31.60
N LEU A 465 -5.48 -35.42 31.16
CA LEU A 465 -5.44 -36.03 29.82
C LEU A 465 -6.58 -37.02 29.53
N GLN A 466 -7.14 -37.60 30.60
CA GLN A 466 -8.29 -38.53 30.52
C GLN A 466 -9.65 -37.82 30.47
N GLU A 467 -9.69 -36.55 30.87
CA GLU A 467 -10.94 -35.77 31.06
C GLU A 467 -11.00 -34.51 30.20
N ILE A 468 -10.05 -34.27 29.25
CA ILE A 468 -9.97 -33.01 28.51
C ILE A 468 -11.30 -32.71 27.79
N PRO A 469 -11.90 -31.54 28.04
CA PRO A 469 -13.02 -31.08 27.25
C PRO A 469 -12.57 -30.91 25.78
N ARG A 470 -13.17 -31.64 24.86
CA ARG A 470 -12.80 -31.73 23.45
C ARG A 470 -12.85 -30.41 22.64
N TYR A 471 -13.15 -29.25 23.27
CA TYR A 471 -13.49 -28.02 22.56
C TYR A 471 -12.78 -26.76 23.05
N GLN A 472 -11.76 -26.85 23.89
CA GLN A 472 -10.98 -25.65 24.28
C GLN A 472 -9.77 -25.46 23.33
N GLY A 473 -9.70 -24.33 22.67
CA GLY A 473 -8.60 -23.95 21.77
C GLY A 473 -9.06 -23.69 20.33
N ASN A 474 -8.12 -23.30 19.48
CA ASN A 474 -8.40 -23.06 18.06
C ASN A 474 -8.23 -24.35 17.27
N ALA A 475 -9.17 -24.61 16.36
CA ALA A 475 -9.03 -25.70 15.40
C ALA A 475 -7.80 -25.49 14.50
N PRO A 476 -7.14 -26.55 14.03
CA PRO A 476 -6.06 -26.46 13.09
C PRO A 476 -6.47 -25.67 11.82
N GLN A 477 -5.63 -24.74 11.40
CA GLN A 477 -5.86 -23.97 10.18
C GLN A 477 -5.08 -24.59 9.04
N ILE A 478 -5.76 -25.04 7.98
CA ILE A 478 -5.12 -25.63 6.81
C ILE A 478 -4.35 -24.53 6.08
N ILE A 479 -3.02 -24.70 5.96
CA ILE A 479 -2.12 -23.83 5.21
C ILE A 479 -2.05 -24.30 3.73
N SER A 480 -2.03 -25.62 3.52
CA SER A 480 -2.03 -26.27 2.20
C SER A 480 -2.90 -27.54 2.27
N PRO A 481 -3.77 -27.77 1.28
CA PRO A 481 -4.07 -26.96 0.09
C PRO A 481 -4.83 -25.67 0.43
N VAL A 482 -4.75 -24.69 -0.48
CA VAL A 482 -5.49 -23.43 -0.34
C VAL A 482 -6.93 -23.62 -0.82
N ASN A 483 -7.89 -23.17 0.00
CA ASN A 483 -9.31 -23.29 -0.31
C ASN A 483 -9.68 -22.55 -1.61
N GLY A 484 -10.49 -23.20 -2.45
CA GLY A 484 -11.01 -22.63 -3.70
C GLY A 484 -10.01 -22.58 -4.85
N LEU A 485 -8.85 -23.22 -4.73
CA LEU A 485 -7.82 -23.20 -5.77
C LEU A 485 -7.91 -24.40 -6.71
N LEU A 486 -7.63 -24.13 -8.00
CA LEU A 486 -7.49 -25.16 -9.02
C LEU A 486 -6.03 -25.61 -9.07
N TYR A 487 -5.78 -26.84 -8.67
CA TYR A 487 -4.49 -27.52 -8.83
C TYR A 487 -4.48 -28.25 -10.18
N GLN A 488 -3.59 -27.85 -11.08
CA GLN A 488 -3.45 -28.51 -12.36
C GLN A 488 -2.51 -29.72 -12.22
N GLN A 489 -2.98 -30.89 -12.53
CA GLN A 489 -2.19 -32.13 -12.48
C GLN A 489 -1.61 -32.44 -13.86
N ASP A 490 -0.30 -32.73 -13.92
CA ASP A 490 0.31 -33.27 -15.14
C ASP A 490 -0.05 -34.77 -15.25
N MET A 491 -0.70 -35.14 -16.35
CA MET A 491 -1.12 -36.54 -16.62
C MET A 491 0.06 -37.52 -16.71
N LYS A 492 1.28 -37.05 -16.86
CA LYS A 492 2.49 -37.88 -16.97
C LYS A 492 3.25 -38.06 -15.65
N ASN A 493 3.06 -37.16 -14.69
CA ASN A 493 3.73 -37.22 -13.39
C ASN A 493 2.68 -36.99 -12.30
N SER A 494 2.46 -37.99 -11.44
CA SER A 494 1.58 -37.86 -10.28
C SER A 494 2.16 -36.79 -9.34
N GLN A 495 1.68 -35.56 -9.46
CA GLN A 495 2.06 -34.49 -8.51
C GLN A 495 1.32 -34.72 -7.20
N THR A 496 2.06 -34.71 -6.11
CA THR A 496 1.51 -34.76 -4.76
C THR A 496 1.21 -33.37 -4.27
N ILE A 497 0.10 -33.19 -3.56
CA ILE A 497 -0.21 -32.00 -2.78
C ILE A 497 0.23 -32.25 -1.34
N SER A 498 0.93 -31.29 -0.77
CA SER A 498 1.32 -31.33 0.64
C SER A 498 0.15 -30.84 1.49
N LEU A 499 -0.37 -31.67 2.39
CA LEU A 499 -1.35 -31.29 3.40
C LEU A 499 -0.58 -30.76 4.62
N LEU A 500 -0.79 -29.50 4.95
CA LEU A 500 -0.11 -28.81 6.05
C LEU A 500 -1.12 -27.95 6.80
N ALA A 501 -1.09 -28.01 8.12
CA ALA A 501 -1.89 -27.14 8.99
C ALA A 501 -1.03 -26.47 10.07
N ASP A 502 -1.41 -25.26 10.45
CA ASP A 502 -0.94 -24.59 11.65
C ASP A 502 -1.90 -24.90 12.79
N ALA A 503 -1.39 -25.26 13.93
CA ALA A 503 -2.16 -25.68 15.10
C ALA A 503 -1.69 -24.96 16.37
N ASP A 504 -2.52 -25.00 17.39
CA ASP A 504 -2.19 -24.42 18.69
C ASP A 504 -0.95 -25.08 19.34
N ALA A 505 -0.35 -24.38 20.30
CA ALA A 505 0.86 -24.81 20.99
C ALA A 505 0.75 -26.16 21.69
N ASP A 506 -0.44 -26.50 22.13
CA ASP A 506 -0.75 -27.73 22.87
C ASP A 506 -1.11 -28.93 21.99
N VAL A 507 -1.07 -28.78 20.67
CA VAL A 507 -1.35 -29.83 19.68
C VAL A 507 -0.06 -30.56 19.31
N ASP A 508 -0.07 -31.88 19.40
CA ASP A 508 1.03 -32.74 18.94
C ASP A 508 0.73 -33.51 17.67
N ILE A 509 -0.54 -33.78 17.39
CA ILE A 509 -1.00 -34.61 16.25
C ILE A 509 -2.12 -33.90 15.52
N VAL A 510 -2.05 -33.90 14.18
CA VAL A 510 -3.12 -33.46 13.29
C VAL A 510 -3.55 -34.62 12.39
N HIS A 511 -4.82 -34.97 12.44
CA HIS A 511 -5.48 -35.99 11.63
C HIS A 511 -6.02 -35.35 10.35
N TRP A 512 -5.83 -36.05 9.23
CA TRP A 512 -6.21 -35.57 7.90
C TRP A 512 -7.30 -36.42 7.29
N PHE A 513 -8.31 -35.75 6.75
CA PHE A 513 -9.39 -36.33 6.01
C PHE A 513 -9.52 -35.63 4.65
N VAL A 514 -9.81 -36.38 3.60
CA VAL A 514 -10.22 -35.84 2.29
C VAL A 514 -11.56 -36.47 1.95
N ASP A 515 -12.54 -35.61 1.75
CA ASP A 515 -13.95 -36.01 1.66
C ASP A 515 -14.34 -36.82 2.92
N ASP A 516 -14.76 -38.07 2.78
CA ASP A 516 -15.11 -38.92 3.89
C ASP A 516 -14.00 -39.94 4.25
N ALA A 517 -12.83 -39.84 3.61
CA ALA A 517 -11.74 -40.79 3.81
C ALA A 517 -10.67 -40.27 4.77
N TYR A 518 -10.34 -41.04 5.81
CA TYR A 518 -9.18 -40.80 6.66
C TYR A 518 -7.90 -41.13 5.92
N LEU A 519 -7.00 -40.15 5.77
CA LEU A 519 -5.71 -40.34 5.08
C LEU A 519 -4.55 -40.70 6.01
N GLY A 520 -4.66 -40.36 7.29
CA GLY A 520 -3.58 -40.54 8.26
C GLY A 520 -3.43 -39.35 9.17
N HIS A 521 -2.30 -39.31 9.90
CA HIS A 521 -1.98 -38.20 10.79
C HIS A 521 -0.54 -37.71 10.57
N THR A 522 -0.31 -36.49 10.97
CA THR A 522 1.02 -35.88 11.04
C THR A 522 1.32 -35.47 12.46
N LYS A 523 2.60 -35.55 12.84
CA LYS A 523 3.05 -34.84 14.02
C LYS A 523 3.00 -33.34 13.74
N LYS A 524 2.90 -32.54 14.78
CA LYS A 524 2.96 -31.09 14.65
C LYS A 524 4.11 -30.69 13.73
N ASN A 525 3.84 -29.76 12.84
CA ASN A 525 4.81 -29.23 11.87
C ASN A 525 5.30 -30.19 10.78
N SER A 526 4.65 -31.29 10.57
CA SER A 526 4.92 -32.19 9.47
C SER A 526 3.80 -32.11 8.45
N SER A 527 4.13 -32.32 7.18
CA SER A 527 3.13 -32.41 6.11
C SER A 527 2.85 -33.85 5.72
N LEU A 528 1.62 -34.11 5.26
CA LEU A 528 1.23 -35.36 4.64
C LEU A 528 1.16 -35.16 3.12
N SER A 529 1.84 -36.01 2.36
CA SER A 529 1.74 -35.99 0.90
C SER A 529 0.48 -36.74 0.44
N TYR A 530 -0.34 -36.08 -0.37
CA TYR A 530 -1.57 -36.63 -0.93
C TYR A 530 -1.57 -36.55 -2.45
N VAL A 531 -1.99 -37.59 -3.12
CA VAL A 531 -2.18 -37.63 -4.58
C VAL A 531 -3.67 -37.41 -4.86
N PRO A 532 -4.10 -36.23 -5.32
CA PRO A 532 -5.50 -35.96 -5.56
C PRO A 532 -6.00 -36.69 -6.79
N GLN A 533 -7.27 -37.08 -6.78
CA GLN A 533 -8.02 -37.49 -7.98
C GLN A 533 -8.56 -36.24 -8.68
N ALA A 534 -8.99 -36.39 -9.94
CA ALA A 534 -9.65 -35.27 -10.64
C ALA A 534 -11.04 -35.05 -10.06
N GLY A 535 -11.32 -33.81 -9.63
CA GLY A 535 -12.62 -33.44 -9.05
C GLY A 535 -12.51 -32.29 -8.06
N VAL A 536 -13.59 -32.05 -7.35
CA VAL A 536 -13.67 -31.12 -6.22
C VAL A 536 -13.58 -31.96 -4.95
N HIS A 537 -12.64 -31.65 -4.10
CA HIS A 537 -12.40 -32.36 -2.85
C HIS A 537 -12.48 -31.42 -1.66
N THR A 538 -12.94 -31.91 -0.52
CA THR A 538 -12.94 -31.19 0.74
C THR A 538 -11.91 -31.79 1.67
N VAL A 539 -11.00 -30.97 2.18
CA VAL A 539 -9.96 -31.39 3.11
C VAL A 539 -10.31 -30.92 4.51
N TYR A 540 -10.21 -31.83 5.49
CA TYR A 540 -10.38 -31.54 6.90
C TYR A 540 -9.10 -31.84 7.67
N ALA A 541 -8.77 -30.96 8.59
CA ALA A 541 -7.70 -31.14 9.57
C ALA A 541 -8.31 -31.11 10.98
N VAL A 542 -8.08 -32.14 11.75
CA VAL A 542 -8.62 -32.28 13.12
C VAL A 542 -7.47 -32.64 14.05
N ASP A 543 -7.34 -31.96 15.19
CA ASP A 543 -6.31 -32.31 16.18
C ASP A 543 -6.73 -33.49 17.08
N GLU A 544 -5.82 -33.94 17.94
CA GLU A 544 -6.07 -35.02 18.90
C GLU A 544 -7.16 -34.69 19.92
N PHE A 545 -7.54 -33.41 20.06
CA PHE A 545 -8.62 -32.96 20.94
C PHE A 545 -9.97 -32.90 20.23
N GLY A 546 -10.01 -33.15 18.91
CA GLY A 546 -11.23 -33.12 18.08
C GLY A 546 -11.68 -31.72 17.67
N ARG A 547 -10.74 -30.76 17.63
CA ARG A 547 -10.98 -29.39 17.20
C ARG A 547 -10.76 -29.23 15.71
#